data_92b5f4106079a534979250bf213bff78
#
_entry.id   92b5f4106079a534979250bf213bff78
#
_cell.length_a   1.000
_cell.length_b   1.000
_cell.length_c   1.000
_cell.angle_alpha   90.00
_cell.angle_beta   90.00
_cell.angle_gamma   90.00
#
_symmetry.space_group_name_H-M   'P 1'
#
loop_
_entity.id
_entity.type
_entity.pdbx_description
1 polymer ?
#
loop_
_entity_poly.entity_id
_entity_poly.type
_entity_poly.pdbx_seq_one_letter_code
_entity_poly.pdbx_strand_id
1 'polypeptide(L)'
;MTPLRLRADQHATIIGHCYDGLPDEACGLLIGPVHANGEPVGPVSEARPCRNADASARTYTVDPRDLLAAMRAAEARGEEIVGVWHSHTHTAAYPSPTDVRQAADPAWAYVIVSLADGLPVLHSYRIRDGVIAEQPVEVTRV
;
A
#
# COMPACT_ATOMS: atom_id res chain seq x y z
N MET A 1 5.96 13.00 11.73
CA MET A 1 5.37 12.42 10.50
C MET A 1 3.94 12.01 10.79
N THR A 2 3.03 12.39 9.92
CA THR A 2 1.61 12.04 10.06
C THR A 2 1.43 10.52 9.90
N PRO A 3 0.73 9.85 10.82
CA PRO A 3 0.52 8.42 10.70
C PRO A 3 -0.41 8.07 9.54
N LEU A 4 -0.25 6.86 9.00
CA LEU A 4 -1.22 6.24 8.11
C LEU A 4 -2.38 5.74 8.96
N ARG A 5 -3.60 6.17 8.65
CA ARG A 5 -4.80 5.77 9.40
C ARG A 5 -5.67 4.85 8.56
N LEU A 6 -5.86 3.64 9.07
CA LEU A 6 -6.68 2.61 8.46
C LEU A 6 -7.83 2.24 9.40
N ARG A 7 -9.01 1.99 8.85
CA ARG A 7 -10.06 1.31 9.61
C ARG A 7 -9.71 -0.17 9.74
N ALA A 8 -10.27 -0.83 10.76
CA ALA A 8 -10.05 -2.25 10.98
C ALA A 8 -10.47 -3.10 9.77
N ASP A 9 -11.56 -2.73 9.08
CA ASP A 9 -12.00 -3.44 7.88
C ASP A 9 -11.02 -3.29 6.72
N GLN A 10 -10.40 -2.14 6.56
CA GLN A 10 -9.38 -1.91 5.54
C GLN A 10 -8.11 -2.72 5.84
N HIS A 11 -7.68 -2.73 7.09
CA HIS A 11 -6.55 -3.54 7.54
C HIS A 11 -6.81 -5.02 7.23
N ALA A 12 -8.01 -5.51 7.57
CA ALA A 12 -8.40 -6.90 7.30
C ALA A 12 -8.43 -7.20 5.79
N THR A 13 -8.90 -6.26 4.97
CA THR A 13 -8.89 -6.40 3.51
C THR A 13 -7.46 -6.56 2.98
N ILE A 14 -6.54 -5.74 3.45
CA ILE A 14 -5.13 -5.80 3.04
C ILE A 14 -4.52 -7.15 3.42
N ILE A 15 -4.65 -7.55 4.68
CA ILE A 15 -4.07 -8.80 5.18
C ILE A 15 -4.67 -10.00 4.44
N GLY A 16 -5.99 -10.05 4.29
CA GLY A 16 -6.68 -11.15 3.60
C GLY A 16 -6.25 -11.27 2.15
N HIS A 17 -6.12 -10.14 1.45
CA HIS A 17 -5.67 -10.12 0.06
C HIS A 17 -4.24 -10.65 -0.08
N CYS A 18 -3.36 -10.31 0.87
CA CYS A 18 -2.00 -10.82 0.88
C CYS A 18 -1.94 -12.34 1.01
N TYR A 19 -2.75 -12.93 1.90
CA TYR A 19 -2.83 -14.37 2.03
C TYR A 19 -3.43 -15.04 0.79
N ASP A 20 -4.47 -14.45 0.22
CA ASP A 20 -5.13 -14.99 -0.97
C ASP A 20 -4.20 -15.02 -2.19
N GLY A 21 -3.19 -14.15 -2.22
CA GLY A 21 -2.24 -14.08 -3.33
C GLY A 21 -1.15 -15.14 -3.32
N LEU A 22 -0.95 -15.80 -2.16
CA LEU A 22 0.14 -16.78 -2.04
C LEU A 22 0.06 -17.86 -3.12
N PRO A 23 1.20 -18.29 -3.69
CA PRO A 23 2.58 -17.98 -3.31
C PRO A 23 3.16 -16.69 -3.89
N ASP A 24 2.39 -15.93 -4.64
CA ASP A 24 2.83 -14.69 -5.25
C ASP A 24 2.70 -13.50 -4.29
N GLU A 25 3.47 -12.45 -4.55
CA GLU A 25 3.23 -11.16 -3.91
C GLU A 25 1.87 -10.62 -4.34
N ALA A 26 1.10 -10.14 -3.38
CA ALA A 26 -0.15 -9.43 -3.63
C ALA A 26 0.11 -7.92 -3.59
N CYS A 27 -0.76 -7.15 -4.21
CA CYS A 27 -0.68 -5.70 -4.16
C CYS A 27 -2.06 -5.04 -4.21
N GLY A 28 -2.10 -3.77 -3.85
CA GLY A 28 -3.30 -2.97 -3.93
C GLY A 28 -2.98 -1.50 -3.73
N LEU A 29 -4.02 -0.67 -3.83
CA LEU A 29 -3.89 0.77 -3.76
C LEU A 29 -4.72 1.35 -2.63
N LEU A 30 -4.24 2.43 -2.04
CA LEU A 30 -4.93 3.20 -1.03
C LEU A 30 -5.45 4.49 -1.66
N ILE A 31 -6.72 4.80 -1.42
CA ILE A 31 -7.37 6.01 -1.90
C ILE A 31 -7.77 6.85 -0.69
N GLY A 32 -7.58 8.15 -0.77
CA GLY A 32 -7.99 9.04 0.30
C GLY A 32 -7.91 10.51 -0.08
N PRO A 33 -8.35 11.37 0.84
CA PRO A 33 -8.29 12.81 0.64
C PRO A 33 -6.87 13.33 0.72
N VAL A 34 -6.62 14.42 0.01
CA VAL A 34 -5.33 15.09 -0.01
C VAL A 34 -5.50 16.58 0.18
N HIS A 35 -4.46 17.24 0.69
CA HIS A 35 -4.34 18.69 0.66
C HIS A 35 -4.12 19.19 -0.78
N ALA A 36 -4.24 20.49 -0.99
CA ALA A 36 -3.99 21.10 -2.30
C ALA A 36 -2.58 20.80 -2.84
N ASN A 37 -1.60 20.57 -1.97
CA ASN A 37 -0.23 20.23 -2.35
C ASN A 37 -0.03 18.72 -2.65
N GLY A 38 -1.09 17.92 -2.59
CA GLY A 38 -1.01 16.47 -2.85
C GLY A 38 -0.66 15.61 -1.64
N GLU A 39 -0.35 16.20 -0.50
CA GLU A 39 -0.07 15.42 0.71
C GLU A 39 -1.36 14.81 1.26
N PRO A 40 -1.34 13.52 1.65
CA PRO A 40 -2.52 12.86 2.23
C PRO A 40 -3.00 13.58 3.50
N VAL A 41 -4.31 13.64 3.69
CA VAL A 41 -4.94 14.23 4.86
C VAL A 41 -6.02 13.31 5.41
N GLY A 42 -5.93 13.00 6.72
CA GLY A 42 -6.93 12.17 7.38
C GLY A 42 -6.83 10.69 7.04
N PRO A 43 -7.86 9.92 7.36
CA PRO A 43 -7.85 8.48 7.17
C PRO A 43 -8.01 8.09 5.69
N VAL A 44 -7.51 6.90 5.36
CA VAL A 44 -7.73 6.27 4.06
C VAL A 44 -9.22 6.02 3.86
N SER A 45 -9.73 6.33 2.67
CA SER A 45 -11.14 6.12 2.33
C SER A 45 -11.40 4.70 1.83
N GLU A 46 -10.46 4.15 1.07
CA GLU A 46 -10.60 2.82 0.48
C GLU A 46 -9.25 2.13 0.38
N ALA A 47 -9.20 0.86 0.77
CA ALA A 47 -8.11 -0.06 0.47
C ALA A 47 -8.59 -0.96 -0.68
N ARG A 48 -7.97 -0.82 -1.86
CA ARG A 48 -8.46 -1.44 -3.09
C ARG A 48 -7.53 -2.54 -3.54
N PRO A 49 -7.92 -3.82 -3.43
CA PRO A 49 -7.12 -4.93 -3.93
C PRO A 49 -6.91 -4.83 -5.44
N CYS A 50 -5.69 -5.14 -5.88
CA CYS A 50 -5.31 -5.13 -7.28
C CYS A 50 -4.65 -6.45 -7.65
N ARG A 51 -4.53 -6.71 -8.96
CA ARG A 51 -3.78 -7.85 -9.45
C ARG A 51 -2.31 -7.50 -9.57
N ASN A 52 -1.45 -8.46 -9.27
CA ASN A 52 -0.03 -8.36 -9.53
C ASN A 52 0.23 -8.82 -10.97
N ALA A 53 0.53 -7.88 -11.86
CA ALA A 53 0.77 -8.18 -13.27
C ALA A 53 2.04 -9.03 -13.47
N ASP A 54 2.98 -9.01 -12.53
CA ASP A 54 4.20 -9.82 -12.60
C ASP A 54 3.94 -11.29 -12.27
N ALA A 55 2.85 -11.60 -11.55
CA ALA A 55 2.55 -12.94 -11.06
C ALA A 55 3.78 -13.62 -10.45
N SER A 56 4.46 -12.91 -9.53
CA SER A 56 5.76 -13.29 -9.00
C SER A 56 5.74 -13.33 -7.48
N ALA A 57 6.53 -14.25 -6.90
CA ALA A 57 6.75 -14.32 -5.46
C ALA A 57 7.79 -13.29 -4.98
N ARG A 58 8.43 -12.53 -5.86
CA ARG A 58 9.55 -11.63 -5.55
C ARG A 58 9.35 -10.19 -5.98
N THR A 59 8.47 -9.95 -6.95
CA THR A 59 8.21 -8.62 -7.49
C THR A 59 6.72 -8.41 -7.68
N TYR A 60 6.33 -7.13 -7.76
CA TYR A 60 4.96 -6.81 -8.11
C TYR A 60 4.93 -5.60 -9.05
N THR A 61 3.91 -5.60 -9.89
CA THR A 61 3.48 -4.44 -10.67
C THR A 61 1.98 -4.39 -10.58
N VAL A 62 1.41 -3.28 -10.14
CA VAL A 62 -0.04 -3.12 -10.12
C VAL A 62 -0.57 -3.22 -11.55
N ASP A 63 -1.54 -4.11 -11.78
CA ASP A 63 -2.16 -4.26 -13.10
C ASP A 63 -2.62 -2.89 -13.60
N PRO A 64 -2.23 -2.47 -14.83
CA PRO A 64 -2.59 -1.15 -15.34
C PRO A 64 -4.10 -0.87 -15.40
N ARG A 65 -4.91 -1.90 -15.60
CA ARG A 65 -6.39 -1.75 -15.61
C ARG A 65 -6.91 -1.46 -14.22
N ASP A 66 -6.34 -2.11 -13.20
CA ASP A 66 -6.70 -1.87 -11.80
C ASP A 66 -6.23 -0.50 -11.34
N LEU A 67 -5.05 -0.06 -11.78
CA LEU A 67 -4.55 1.28 -11.51
C LEU A 67 -5.50 2.35 -12.10
N LEU A 68 -5.89 2.18 -13.37
CA LEU A 68 -6.81 3.11 -14.01
C LEU A 68 -8.17 3.15 -13.30
N ALA A 69 -8.70 1.99 -12.92
CA ALA A 69 -9.96 1.91 -12.18
C ALA A 69 -9.86 2.62 -10.82
N ALA A 70 -8.74 2.47 -10.12
CA ALA A 70 -8.50 3.16 -8.85
C ALA A 70 -8.41 4.68 -9.04
N MET A 71 -7.73 5.14 -10.08
CA MET A 71 -7.62 6.56 -10.40
C MET A 71 -9.01 7.18 -10.67
N ARG A 72 -9.85 6.48 -11.42
CA ARG A 72 -11.21 6.91 -11.71
C ARG A 72 -12.09 6.94 -10.46
N ALA A 73 -11.96 5.92 -9.61
CA ALA A 73 -12.72 5.87 -8.35
C ALA A 73 -12.32 7.02 -7.42
N ALA A 74 -11.03 7.32 -7.33
CA ALA A 74 -10.53 8.44 -6.54
C ALA A 74 -11.05 9.77 -7.09
N GLU A 75 -10.94 9.99 -8.39
CA GLU A 75 -11.40 11.20 -9.06
C GLU A 75 -12.89 11.44 -8.81
N ALA A 76 -13.71 10.41 -8.88
CA ALA A 76 -15.15 10.52 -8.64
C ALA A 76 -15.50 11.01 -7.22
N ARG A 77 -14.59 10.86 -6.26
CA ARG A 77 -14.74 11.32 -4.88
C ARG A 77 -14.04 12.65 -4.61
N GLY A 78 -13.33 13.22 -5.58
CA GLY A 78 -12.46 14.35 -5.35
C GLY A 78 -11.23 13.98 -4.49
N GLU A 79 -10.81 12.74 -4.56
CA GLU A 79 -9.67 12.19 -3.83
C GLU A 79 -8.57 11.76 -4.79
N GLU A 80 -7.48 11.20 -4.26
CA GLU A 80 -6.36 10.69 -5.04
C GLU A 80 -5.90 9.34 -4.49
N ILE A 81 -5.06 8.66 -5.26
CA ILE A 81 -4.31 7.52 -4.75
C ILE A 81 -3.27 8.09 -3.78
N VAL A 82 -3.24 7.57 -2.56
CA VAL A 82 -2.38 8.05 -1.48
C VAL A 82 -1.35 7.02 -1.02
N GLY A 83 -1.36 5.85 -1.62
CA GLY A 83 -0.41 4.80 -1.28
C GLY A 83 -0.63 3.52 -2.06
N VAL A 84 0.31 2.61 -1.86
CA VAL A 84 0.30 1.28 -2.43
C VAL A 84 0.70 0.29 -1.34
N TRP A 85 0.09 -0.91 -1.34
CA TRP A 85 0.58 -1.99 -0.50
C TRP A 85 1.04 -3.16 -1.36
N HIS A 86 1.96 -3.93 -0.81
CA HIS A 86 2.29 -5.24 -1.35
C HIS A 86 2.77 -6.16 -0.22
N SER A 87 2.79 -7.46 -0.50
CA SER A 87 3.27 -8.45 0.45
C SER A 87 4.69 -8.88 0.11
N HIS A 88 5.47 -9.15 1.18
CA HIS A 88 6.71 -9.93 1.10
C HIS A 88 6.40 -11.34 1.59
N THR A 89 6.59 -12.34 0.74
CA THR A 89 6.22 -13.71 1.08
C THR A 89 7.26 -14.40 1.96
N HIS A 90 8.54 -14.03 1.84
CA HIS A 90 9.66 -14.69 2.53
C HIS A 90 10.61 -13.75 3.26
N THR A 91 10.39 -12.44 3.19
CA THR A 91 11.28 -11.43 3.79
C THR A 91 10.53 -10.54 4.75
N ALA A 92 11.26 -9.75 5.54
CA ALA A 92 10.70 -8.82 6.50
C ALA A 92 9.88 -7.70 5.81
N ALA A 93 9.01 -7.05 6.57
CA ALA A 93 8.20 -5.91 6.11
C ALA A 93 9.05 -4.64 6.04
N TYR A 94 10.01 -4.65 5.13
CA TYR A 94 10.93 -3.54 4.90
C TYR A 94 11.19 -3.40 3.39
N PRO A 95 11.27 -2.17 2.84
CA PRO A 95 11.45 -1.98 1.41
C PRO A 95 12.72 -2.65 0.87
N SER A 96 12.56 -3.43 -0.19
CA SER A 96 13.68 -3.99 -0.93
C SER A 96 14.34 -2.91 -1.79
N PRO A 97 15.58 -3.13 -2.29
CA PRO A 97 16.17 -2.19 -3.26
C PRO A 97 15.28 -1.94 -4.48
N THR A 98 14.55 -2.95 -4.96
CA THR A 98 13.60 -2.81 -6.06
C THR A 98 12.43 -1.93 -5.65
N ASP A 99 11.88 -2.12 -4.44
CA ASP A 99 10.79 -1.29 -3.91
C ASP A 99 11.21 0.19 -3.88
N VAL A 100 12.43 0.47 -3.42
CA VAL A 100 12.95 1.83 -3.35
C VAL A 100 13.09 2.44 -4.75
N ARG A 101 13.60 1.69 -5.71
CA ARG A 101 13.74 2.18 -7.08
C ARG A 101 12.40 2.48 -7.75
N GLN A 102 11.36 1.72 -7.39
CA GLN A 102 10.03 1.87 -7.96
C GLN A 102 9.16 2.87 -7.21
N ALA A 103 9.60 3.41 -6.09
CA ALA A 103 8.87 4.37 -5.29
C ALA A 103 8.91 5.75 -5.96
N ALA A 104 8.00 5.99 -6.89
CA ALA A 104 7.99 7.19 -7.73
C ALA A 104 7.37 8.41 -7.05
N ASP A 105 6.44 8.22 -6.12
CA ASP A 105 5.71 9.32 -5.49
C ASP A 105 6.10 9.48 -4.02
N PRO A 106 6.77 10.58 -3.65
CA PRO A 106 7.20 10.79 -2.26
C PRO A 106 6.05 11.12 -1.30
N ALA A 107 4.88 11.44 -1.81
CA ALA A 107 3.70 11.72 -0.98
C ALA A 107 2.95 10.44 -0.60
N TRP A 108 3.22 9.32 -1.27
CA TRP A 108 2.52 8.06 -1.01
C TRP A 108 3.01 7.35 0.25
N ALA A 109 2.09 6.62 0.87
CA ALA A 109 2.44 5.59 1.84
C ALA A 109 2.82 4.31 1.08
N TYR A 110 3.95 3.71 1.45
CA TYR A 110 4.40 2.43 0.91
C TYR A 110 4.23 1.39 2.00
N VAL A 111 3.15 0.62 1.90
CA VAL A 111 2.76 -0.37 2.91
C VAL A 111 3.27 -1.73 2.49
N ILE A 112 3.93 -2.42 3.42
CA ILE A 112 4.47 -3.76 3.19
C ILE A 112 3.92 -4.69 4.26
N VAL A 113 3.37 -5.83 3.82
CA VAL A 113 2.90 -6.89 4.70
C VAL A 113 3.85 -8.07 4.56
N SER A 114 4.53 -8.45 5.63
CA SER A 114 5.34 -9.66 5.63
C SER A 114 4.51 -10.86 6.11
N LEU A 115 4.61 -11.95 5.35
CA LEU A 115 4.00 -13.24 5.68
C LEU A 115 5.08 -14.27 6.06
N ALA A 116 6.31 -13.82 6.33
CA ALA A 116 7.45 -14.71 6.54
C ALA A 116 7.39 -15.49 7.86
N ASP A 117 6.76 -14.94 8.90
CA ASP A 117 6.90 -15.43 10.27
C ASP A 117 5.56 -15.84 10.91
N GLY A 118 4.73 -16.57 10.23
CA GLY A 118 3.48 -17.12 10.82
C GLY A 118 2.38 -16.09 11.09
N LEU A 119 2.68 -14.98 11.80
CA LEU A 119 1.75 -13.86 11.95
C LEU A 119 2.08 -12.76 10.97
N PRO A 120 1.05 -12.12 10.35
CA PRO A 120 1.30 -11.05 9.40
C PRO A 120 1.81 -9.81 10.13
N VAL A 121 2.81 -9.16 9.53
CA VAL A 121 3.35 -7.89 10.02
C VAL A 121 3.14 -6.83 8.96
N LEU A 122 2.47 -5.73 9.31
CA LEU A 122 2.20 -4.62 8.40
C LEU A 122 2.96 -3.39 8.89
N HIS A 123 3.81 -2.84 8.02
CA HIS A 123 4.50 -1.57 8.25
C HIS A 123 4.26 -0.62 7.08
N SER A 124 4.35 0.67 7.34
CA SER A 124 4.25 1.70 6.31
C SER A 124 5.52 2.53 6.28
N TYR A 125 5.89 2.99 5.10
CA TYR A 125 7.09 3.78 4.86
C TYR A 125 6.80 4.96 3.97
N ARG A 126 7.54 6.05 4.19
CA ARG A 126 7.67 7.13 3.21
C ARG A 126 9.03 6.98 2.56
N ILE A 127 9.07 7.12 1.25
CA ILE A 127 10.31 6.95 0.47
C ILE A 127 10.47 8.17 -0.42
N ARG A 128 11.56 8.93 -0.17
CA ARG A 128 11.87 10.16 -0.91
C ARG A 128 13.33 10.16 -1.28
N ASP A 129 13.62 10.29 -2.57
CA ASP A 129 15.00 10.34 -3.10
C ASP A 129 15.86 9.17 -2.58
N GLY A 130 15.27 7.97 -2.53
CA GLY A 130 15.92 6.77 -2.04
C GLY A 130 16.05 6.67 -0.52
N VAL A 131 15.58 7.67 0.22
CA VAL A 131 15.62 7.67 1.70
C VAL A 131 14.32 7.09 2.24
N ILE A 132 14.45 6.04 3.05
CA ILE A 132 13.35 5.32 3.67
C ILE A 132 13.13 5.86 5.08
N ALA A 133 11.88 6.21 5.40
CA ALA A 133 11.48 6.58 6.76
C ALA A 133 10.24 5.79 7.13
N GLU A 134 10.27 5.10 8.26
CA GLU A 134 9.09 4.37 8.73
C GLU A 134 8.00 5.35 9.14
N GLN A 135 6.77 5.08 8.70
CA GLN A 135 5.58 5.85 9.02
C GLN A 135 4.75 5.09 10.04
N PRO A 136 4.34 5.73 11.15
CA PRO A 136 3.42 5.08 12.10
C PRO A 136 2.11 4.68 11.44
N VAL A 137 1.54 3.57 11.88
CA VAL A 137 0.24 3.08 11.40
C VAL A 137 -0.73 3.05 12.58
N GLU A 138 -1.87 3.67 12.43
CA GLU A 138 -2.97 3.61 13.38
C GLU A 138 -4.14 2.87 12.75
N VAL A 139 -4.63 1.85 13.44
CA VAL A 139 -5.81 1.10 13.02
C VAL A 139 -6.95 1.45 13.96
N THR A 140 -8.02 1.99 13.40
CA THR A 140 -9.21 2.37 14.16
C THR A 140 -10.28 1.29 14.03
N ARG A 141 -11.16 1.18 15.05
CA ARG A 141 -12.21 0.17 15.03
C ARG A 141 -13.35 0.50 14.07
N VAL A 142 -13.44 1.75 13.69
CA VAL A 142 -14.50 2.26 12.80
C VAL A 142 -13.89 3.14 11.74
#